data_1b35f04ce00c583f1d3e81a6f89abbe3
#
_entry.id   1b35f04ce00c583f1d3e81a6f89abbe3
#
_cell.length_a   1.000
_cell.length_b   1.000
_cell.length_c   1.000
_cell.angle_alpha   90.00
_cell.angle_beta   90.00
_cell.angle_gamma   90.00
#
_symmetry.space_group_name_H-M   'P 1'
#
loop_
_entity.id
_entity.type
_entity.pdbx_description
1 polymer ?
#
loop_
_entity_poly.entity_id
_entity_poly.type
_entity_poly.pdbx_seq_one_letter_code
_entity_poly.pdbx_strand_id
1 'polypeptide(L)'
;ESDLVFEESVIDELLDDERPNLALVDKFESWMDGTCFKIDEADSISDFIPGKYLKFSDKENYYKTVNIYKFSAKFSANTYVPFLTAYEKAMGENEYYESVIKLIAMLETKEIRAKRLNGETWYEIDNIQDLNIAESLFTTSSKEHLDKINSRYGGFWRYPKLIDFCYLVNPYYPPEKMKDEMKSNFDTLLTQYPSGMAVNSLLAAGAFGVDTEHIIVGNGAAELIKALTERIIRDEDAKIACIYPTFEEYPNRFGRDRVISYKPETEDLRYTADDIIRFYADKKFTAIVLINPDNPSGNYIPYNELVKLINWAKEKDSKIIIDESFVDFVDMSDDADIEEVSLIKDEVLDMYSGLYVVKSISKSYGVPGARLGVLASSDEELIADMKKDVAIWNINSFGEFFLQIKEKYDKDYKNALKLFRKSRREFVEKLQNVSYLHPYETQANYVMCRVDGMTAEELCCKMLDKKFIIKNLTHKIGNGKEYVRLAVRDENDNNALIDALNELA
;
A
#
# COMPACT_ATOMS: atom_id res chain seq x y z
N GLU A 1 1.89 -29.82 17.69
CA GLU A 1 1.65 -28.44 18.04
C GLU A 1 0.21 -28.06 17.70
N SER A 2 -0.43 -27.23 18.51
CA SER A 2 -1.86 -26.92 18.39
C SER A 2 -2.13 -25.54 17.79
N ASP A 3 -1.10 -24.86 17.35
CA ASP A 3 -1.04 -23.49 16.86
C ASP A 3 -0.71 -23.38 15.36
N LEU A 4 -0.57 -24.51 14.67
CA LEU A 4 -0.33 -24.57 13.23
C LEU A 4 -1.62 -24.87 12.45
N VAL A 5 -1.86 -24.11 11.39
CA VAL A 5 -2.86 -24.40 10.36
C VAL A 5 -2.18 -24.47 9.01
N PHE A 6 -2.49 -25.49 8.21
CA PHE A 6 -1.85 -25.70 6.91
C PHE A 6 -2.75 -26.48 5.94
N GLU A 7 -2.48 -26.35 4.64
CA GLU A 7 -3.11 -27.13 3.58
C GLU A 7 -2.62 -28.60 3.61
N GLU A 8 -3.45 -29.52 3.15
CA GLU A 8 -3.09 -30.96 3.05
C GLU A 8 -1.82 -31.18 2.22
N SER A 9 -1.64 -30.41 1.16
CA SER A 9 -0.46 -30.42 0.28
C SER A 9 0.86 -30.23 1.04
N VAL A 10 0.87 -29.54 2.18
CA VAL A 10 2.06 -29.39 3.05
C VAL A 10 2.56 -30.75 3.55
N ILE A 11 1.64 -31.68 3.84
CA ILE A 11 1.99 -33.06 4.24
C ILE A 11 2.42 -33.88 3.04
N ASP A 12 1.77 -33.70 1.88
CA ASP A 12 2.11 -34.41 0.65
C ASP A 12 3.55 -34.11 0.24
N GLU A 13 4.01 -32.84 0.38
CA GLU A 13 5.40 -32.45 0.14
C GLU A 13 6.44 -33.26 0.96
N LEU A 14 6.09 -33.66 2.19
CA LEU A 14 6.94 -34.53 2.99
C LEU A 14 6.85 -36.00 2.59
N LEU A 15 5.65 -36.48 2.23
CA LEU A 15 5.42 -37.87 1.92
C LEU A 15 6.04 -38.25 0.57
N ASP A 16 5.96 -37.38 -0.41
CA ASP A 16 6.45 -37.58 -1.77
C ASP A 16 7.98 -37.49 -1.88
N ASP A 17 8.64 -36.86 -0.92
CA ASP A 17 10.11 -36.78 -0.91
C ASP A 17 10.72 -38.11 -0.45
N GLU A 18 11.61 -38.69 -1.25
CA GLU A 18 12.25 -39.99 -0.96
C GLU A 18 13.26 -39.97 0.21
N ARG A 19 13.72 -38.77 0.59
CA ARG A 19 14.66 -38.61 1.70
C ARG A 19 14.02 -39.05 3.03
N PRO A 20 14.78 -39.80 3.86
CA PRO A 20 14.19 -40.48 5.01
C PRO A 20 13.86 -39.57 6.21
N ASN A 21 14.59 -38.47 6.38
CA ASN A 21 14.43 -37.57 7.52
C ASN A 21 14.45 -36.12 7.05
N LEU A 22 13.34 -35.43 7.23
CA LEU A 22 13.11 -34.08 6.72
C LEU A 22 12.56 -33.17 7.81
N ALA A 23 12.95 -31.90 7.73
CA ALA A 23 12.33 -30.77 8.43
C ALA A 23 11.72 -29.83 7.39
N LEU A 24 10.42 -29.57 7.46
CA LEU A 24 9.79 -28.57 6.61
C LEU A 24 10.23 -27.16 6.97
N VAL A 25 10.55 -26.38 5.96
CA VAL A 25 10.97 -24.99 6.11
C VAL A 25 10.31 -24.10 5.05
N ASP A 26 10.06 -22.83 5.41
CA ASP A 26 9.67 -21.81 4.45
C ASP A 26 10.61 -20.61 4.55
N LYS A 27 10.72 -19.83 3.48
CA LYS A 27 11.54 -18.61 3.47
C LYS A 27 11.04 -17.65 4.52
N PHE A 28 11.94 -17.09 5.34
CA PHE A 28 11.57 -16.20 6.43
C PHE A 28 10.85 -14.93 5.91
N GLU A 29 9.67 -14.68 6.43
CA GLU A 29 8.87 -13.48 6.18
C GLU A 29 8.65 -12.67 7.47
N SER A 30 8.24 -11.39 7.34
CA SER A 30 8.12 -10.45 8.45
C SER A 30 7.04 -10.79 9.49
N TRP A 31 6.12 -11.69 9.16
CA TRP A 31 5.08 -12.18 10.08
C TRP A 31 5.54 -13.36 10.93
N MET A 32 6.64 -14.02 10.52
CA MET A 32 7.16 -15.23 11.16
C MET A 32 7.99 -14.90 12.40
N ASP A 33 7.94 -15.78 13.39
CA ASP A 33 8.65 -15.73 14.65
C ASP A 33 9.27 -17.10 14.95
N GLY A 34 10.05 -17.22 16.02
CA GLY A 34 10.57 -18.48 16.52
C GLY A 34 11.85 -18.96 15.85
N THR A 35 12.01 -20.28 15.74
CA THR A 35 13.24 -20.93 15.30
C THR A 35 13.43 -20.90 13.80
N CYS A 36 14.64 -20.55 13.34
CA CYS A 36 15.03 -20.53 11.94
C CYS A 36 16.23 -21.39 11.65
N PHE A 37 16.36 -21.82 10.40
CA PHE A 37 17.52 -22.52 9.86
C PHE A 37 18.28 -21.64 8.87
N LYS A 38 19.61 -21.85 8.80
CA LYS A 38 20.38 -21.57 7.58
C LYS A 38 20.60 -22.90 6.87
N ILE A 39 20.34 -22.90 5.57
CA ILE A 39 20.45 -24.10 4.74
C ILE A 39 21.33 -23.83 3.53
N ASP A 40 22.07 -24.84 3.08
CA ASP A 40 22.89 -24.76 1.88
C ASP A 40 22.10 -25.16 0.62
N GLU A 41 22.77 -25.12 -0.55
CA GLU A 41 22.16 -25.48 -1.83
C GLU A 41 21.72 -26.95 -1.93
N ALA A 42 22.30 -27.82 -1.08
CA ALA A 42 21.97 -29.24 -0.99
C ALA A 42 20.93 -29.55 0.10
N ASP A 43 20.21 -28.53 0.58
CA ASP A 43 19.23 -28.60 1.67
C ASP A 43 19.80 -29.12 3.00
N SER A 44 21.15 -29.04 3.21
CA SER A 44 21.72 -29.34 4.50
C SER A 44 21.49 -28.19 5.46
N ILE A 45 21.07 -28.51 6.69
CA ILE A 45 20.97 -27.53 7.76
C ILE A 45 22.37 -27.17 8.23
N SER A 46 22.80 -25.95 7.92
CA SER A 46 24.14 -25.45 8.30
C SER A 46 24.16 -24.74 9.65
N ASP A 47 23.02 -24.18 10.05
CA ASP A 47 22.86 -23.53 11.35
C ASP A 47 21.40 -23.63 11.82
N PHE A 48 21.22 -23.71 13.13
CA PHE A 48 19.95 -23.81 13.83
C PHE A 48 19.85 -22.65 14.83
N ILE A 49 19.03 -21.68 14.55
CA ILE A 49 18.99 -20.39 15.26
C ILE A 49 17.66 -20.25 16.00
N PRO A 50 17.62 -20.41 17.33
CA PRO A 50 16.45 -20.11 18.15
C PRO A 50 16.04 -18.64 18.01
N GLY A 51 14.76 -18.34 18.10
CA GLY A 51 14.19 -17.00 17.90
C GLY A 51 14.92 -15.90 18.69
N LYS A 52 15.28 -16.15 19.94
CA LYS A 52 16.04 -15.19 20.80
C LYS A 52 17.44 -14.82 20.28
N TYR A 53 17.98 -15.56 19.32
CA TYR A 53 19.30 -15.31 18.71
C TYR A 53 19.21 -14.85 17.26
N LEU A 54 17.99 -14.62 16.71
CA LEU A 54 17.82 -14.11 15.37
C LEU A 54 18.46 -12.72 15.23
N LYS A 55 19.22 -12.55 14.16
CA LYS A 55 19.73 -11.26 13.73
C LYS A 55 18.92 -10.81 12.53
N PHE A 56 18.01 -9.87 12.73
CA PHE A 56 17.13 -9.41 11.66
C PHE A 56 17.87 -8.79 10.47
N SER A 57 19.14 -8.37 10.65
CA SER A 57 20.03 -7.99 9.54
C SER A 57 20.32 -9.15 8.57
N ASP A 58 20.25 -10.38 9.04
CA ASP A 58 20.55 -11.61 8.29
C ASP A 58 19.29 -12.31 7.76
N LYS A 59 18.10 -11.72 7.91
CA LYS A 59 16.80 -12.35 7.62
C LYS A 59 16.71 -13.00 6.23
N GLU A 60 17.41 -12.43 5.25
CA GLU A 60 17.45 -12.96 3.87
C GLU A 60 18.12 -14.34 3.78
N ASN A 61 18.86 -14.76 4.80
CA ASN A 61 19.51 -16.06 4.87
C ASN A 61 18.75 -17.08 5.72
N TYR A 62 17.56 -16.68 6.25
CA TYR A 62 16.80 -17.53 7.16
C TYR A 62 15.66 -18.25 6.46
N TYR A 63 15.42 -19.46 6.96
CA TYR A 63 14.25 -20.28 6.69
C TYR A 63 13.57 -20.60 8.01
N LYS A 64 12.30 -20.22 8.18
CA LYS A 64 11.50 -20.57 9.36
C LYS A 64 11.19 -22.06 9.34
N THR A 65 11.35 -22.74 10.45
CA THR A 65 10.82 -24.11 10.59
C THR A 65 9.30 -24.06 10.67
N VAL A 66 8.64 -24.91 9.89
CA VAL A 66 7.18 -25.09 9.94
C VAL A 66 6.78 -25.98 11.13
N ASN A 67 7.77 -26.51 11.85
CA ASN A 67 7.58 -27.43 12.98
C ASN A 67 6.91 -28.76 12.60
N ILE A 68 7.00 -29.16 11.33
CA ILE A 68 6.54 -30.43 10.80
C ILE A 68 7.75 -31.22 10.29
N TYR A 69 7.87 -32.48 10.72
CA TYR A 69 9.04 -33.31 10.46
C TYR A 69 8.65 -34.69 9.95
N LYS A 70 9.46 -35.25 9.07
CA LYS A 70 9.39 -36.64 8.64
C LYS A 70 10.63 -37.39 9.19
N PHE A 71 10.41 -38.48 9.92
CA PHE A 71 11.49 -39.30 10.43
C PHE A 71 11.25 -40.77 10.08
N SER A 72 12.27 -41.43 9.54
CA SER A 72 12.21 -42.86 9.31
C SER A 72 12.18 -43.62 10.66
N ALA A 73 11.55 -44.79 10.64
CA ALA A 73 11.50 -45.66 11.83
C ALA A 73 12.89 -45.98 12.39
N LYS A 74 13.89 -46.20 11.52
CA LYS A 74 15.28 -46.45 11.91
C LYS A 74 15.90 -45.24 12.61
N PHE A 75 15.73 -44.04 12.08
CA PHE A 75 16.23 -42.82 12.69
C PHE A 75 15.54 -42.52 14.03
N SER A 76 14.23 -42.67 14.08
CA SER A 76 13.46 -42.48 15.32
C SER A 76 13.95 -43.41 16.44
N ALA A 77 14.12 -44.70 16.15
CA ALA A 77 14.52 -45.70 17.15
C ALA A 77 15.99 -45.57 17.60
N ASN A 78 16.89 -45.26 16.66
CA ASN A 78 18.33 -45.30 16.94
C ASN A 78 18.97 -43.96 17.28
N THR A 79 18.31 -42.84 16.88
CA THR A 79 18.86 -41.50 17.07
C THR A 79 17.90 -40.60 17.84
N TYR A 80 16.71 -40.30 17.32
CA TYR A 80 15.82 -39.28 17.88
C TYR A 80 15.33 -39.61 19.29
N VAL A 81 14.73 -40.78 19.50
CA VAL A 81 14.21 -41.21 20.82
C VAL A 81 15.28 -41.31 21.87
N PRO A 82 16.47 -41.93 21.62
CA PRO A 82 17.57 -41.95 22.59
C PRO A 82 18.06 -40.53 22.98
N PHE A 83 18.23 -39.63 22.00
CA PHE A 83 18.61 -38.24 22.29
C PHE A 83 17.53 -37.49 23.07
N LEU A 84 16.27 -37.62 22.70
CA LEU A 84 15.15 -37.02 23.42
C LEU A 84 15.09 -37.48 24.87
N THR A 85 15.18 -38.81 25.10
CA THR A 85 15.15 -39.38 26.44
C THR A 85 16.37 -38.95 27.31
N ALA A 86 17.52 -38.85 26.71
CA ALA A 86 18.73 -38.38 27.40
C ALA A 86 18.63 -36.90 27.76
N TYR A 87 18.11 -36.08 26.82
CA TYR A 87 17.92 -34.65 26.99
C TYR A 87 16.89 -34.34 28.08
N GLU A 88 15.74 -35.00 28.06
CA GLU A 88 14.70 -34.91 29.08
C GLU A 88 15.21 -35.21 30.48
N LYS A 89 15.97 -36.31 30.63
CA LYS A 89 16.58 -36.68 31.90
C LYS A 89 17.63 -35.68 32.41
N ALA A 90 18.33 -35.02 31.50
CA ALA A 90 19.39 -34.06 31.84
C ALA A 90 18.85 -32.65 32.12
N MET A 91 17.87 -32.21 31.35
CA MET A 91 17.39 -30.82 31.34
C MET A 91 15.98 -30.63 31.93
N GLY A 92 15.22 -31.73 32.12
CA GLY A 92 13.84 -31.72 32.60
C GLY A 92 12.79 -31.74 31.49
N GLU A 93 11.53 -31.85 31.90
CA GLU A 93 10.37 -32.02 30.99
C GLU A 93 9.86 -30.70 30.36
N ASN A 94 10.37 -29.56 30.79
CA ASN A 94 9.90 -28.23 30.36
C ASN A 94 10.75 -27.61 29.24
N GLU A 95 11.48 -28.43 28.50
CA GLU A 95 12.30 -27.99 27.37
C GLU A 95 11.63 -28.27 26.03
N TYR A 96 11.93 -27.44 25.06
CA TYR A 96 11.41 -27.61 23.70
C TYR A 96 12.11 -28.78 23.01
N TYR A 97 11.34 -29.67 22.36
CA TYR A 97 11.88 -30.81 21.58
C TYR A 97 12.80 -30.36 20.43
N GLU A 98 12.62 -29.14 19.93
CA GLU A 98 13.49 -28.50 18.93
C GLU A 98 14.96 -28.42 19.40
N SER A 99 15.21 -28.31 20.70
CA SER A 99 16.55 -28.32 21.24
C SER A 99 17.25 -29.67 20.98
N VAL A 100 16.50 -30.76 20.97
CA VAL A 100 17.02 -32.10 20.60
C VAL A 100 17.25 -32.18 19.10
N ILE A 101 16.32 -31.69 18.28
CA ILE A 101 16.46 -31.63 16.81
C ILE A 101 17.71 -30.83 16.44
N LYS A 102 17.93 -29.70 17.11
CA LYS A 102 19.14 -28.87 16.96
C LYS A 102 20.41 -29.68 17.19
N LEU A 103 20.49 -30.40 18.32
CA LEU A 103 21.66 -31.20 18.63
C LEU A 103 21.93 -32.25 17.54
N ILE A 104 20.88 -32.94 17.07
CA ILE A 104 20.99 -33.96 16.03
C ILE A 104 21.38 -33.35 14.68
N ALA A 105 20.74 -32.24 14.31
CA ALA A 105 20.99 -31.57 13.03
C ALA A 105 22.43 -31.04 12.91
N MET A 106 23.06 -30.72 14.03
CA MET A 106 24.43 -30.21 14.09
C MET A 106 25.47 -31.28 14.17
N LEU A 107 25.10 -32.59 14.25
CA LEU A 107 26.05 -33.68 14.16
C LEU A 107 26.68 -33.78 12.77
N GLU A 108 27.90 -34.30 12.70
CA GLU A 108 28.61 -34.49 11.41
C GLU A 108 27.86 -35.38 10.41
N THR A 109 27.01 -36.29 10.90
CA THR A 109 26.19 -37.19 10.08
C THR A 109 25.12 -36.48 9.26
N LYS A 110 24.70 -35.30 9.69
CA LYS A 110 23.67 -34.49 9.01
C LYS A 110 22.46 -35.31 8.52
N GLU A 111 21.91 -36.11 9.40
CA GLU A 111 20.84 -37.07 9.07
C GLU A 111 19.48 -36.38 8.75
N ILE A 112 19.26 -35.14 9.22
CA ILE A 112 18.06 -34.35 8.95
C ILE A 112 18.38 -33.36 7.83
N ARG A 113 17.55 -33.31 6.78
CA ARG A 113 17.63 -32.36 5.67
C ARG A 113 16.44 -31.41 5.71
N ALA A 114 16.62 -30.21 5.22
CA ALA A 114 15.52 -29.29 5.00
C ALA A 114 14.69 -29.72 3.76
N LYS A 115 13.37 -29.54 3.84
CA LYS A 115 12.46 -29.59 2.68
C LYS A 115 11.79 -28.22 2.59
N ARG A 116 12.04 -27.51 1.50
CA ARG A 116 11.48 -26.17 1.26
C ARG A 116 10.06 -26.29 0.73
N LEU A 117 9.15 -25.51 1.29
CA LEU A 117 7.83 -25.31 0.71
C LEU A 117 7.92 -24.44 -0.55
N ASN A 118 7.07 -24.71 -1.55
CA ASN A 118 7.06 -24.05 -2.85
C ASN A 118 5.81 -23.18 -3.10
N GLY A 119 5.06 -22.86 -2.06
CA GLY A 119 3.85 -22.03 -2.20
C GLY A 119 2.66 -22.53 -1.42
N GLU A 120 2.75 -23.72 -0.82
CA GLU A 120 1.74 -24.29 0.04
C GLU A 120 1.42 -23.33 1.19
N THR A 121 0.14 -23.20 1.53
CA THR A 121 -0.30 -22.27 2.55
C THR A 121 -0.22 -22.91 3.93
N TRP A 122 0.45 -22.22 4.83
CA TRP A 122 0.49 -22.54 6.25
C TRP A 122 0.54 -21.27 7.08
N TYR A 123 0.16 -21.31 8.36
CA TYR A 123 0.23 -20.18 9.28
C TYR A 123 0.38 -20.67 10.72
N GLU A 124 1.18 -19.95 11.53
CA GLU A 124 1.37 -20.16 12.96
C GLU A 124 0.56 -19.10 13.72
N ILE A 125 -0.18 -19.51 14.74
CA ILE A 125 -1.14 -18.65 15.47
C ILE A 125 -0.60 -18.39 16.87
N ASP A 126 0.10 -17.28 17.05
CA ASP A 126 0.66 -16.86 18.35
C ASP A 126 -0.24 -15.85 19.09
N ASN A 127 -1.07 -15.13 18.37
CA ASN A 127 -1.93 -14.12 18.93
C ASN A 127 -3.26 -13.96 18.16
N ILE A 128 -4.15 -13.08 18.66
CA ILE A 128 -5.48 -12.88 18.07
C ILE A 128 -5.42 -12.31 16.63
N GLN A 129 -4.38 -11.57 16.28
CA GLN A 129 -4.23 -11.08 14.91
C GLN A 129 -3.84 -12.20 13.96
N ASP A 130 -2.99 -13.14 14.40
CA ASP A 130 -2.62 -14.32 13.62
C ASP A 130 -3.82 -15.23 13.40
N LEU A 131 -4.64 -15.43 14.42
CA LEU A 131 -5.91 -16.15 14.29
C LEU A 131 -6.80 -15.51 13.22
N ASN A 132 -6.96 -14.19 13.24
CA ASN A 132 -7.76 -13.47 12.25
C ASN A 132 -7.22 -13.62 10.81
N ILE A 133 -5.88 -13.68 10.64
CA ILE A 133 -5.26 -13.91 9.35
C ILE A 133 -5.47 -15.36 8.91
N ALA A 134 -5.20 -16.32 9.79
CA ALA A 134 -5.43 -17.74 9.52
C ALA A 134 -6.89 -18.00 9.12
N GLU A 135 -7.86 -17.46 9.86
CA GLU A 135 -9.29 -17.56 9.50
C GLU A 135 -9.61 -16.96 8.12
N SER A 136 -8.83 -15.99 7.67
CA SER A 136 -9.01 -15.41 6.35
C SER A 136 -8.35 -16.24 5.24
N LEU A 137 -7.21 -16.88 5.53
CA LEU A 137 -6.50 -17.74 4.59
C LEU A 137 -7.21 -19.09 4.37
N PHE A 138 -7.77 -19.69 5.44
CA PHE A 138 -8.40 -21.00 5.44
C PHE A 138 -9.93 -20.93 5.42
N THR A 139 -10.47 -20.02 4.59
CA THR A 139 -11.92 -19.91 4.35
C THR A 139 -12.45 -21.04 3.48
N THR A 140 -13.77 -21.21 3.50
CA THR A 140 -14.45 -22.24 2.69
C THR A 140 -14.62 -21.83 1.22
N SER A 141 -14.42 -20.56 0.89
CA SER A 141 -14.56 -20.03 -0.48
C SER A 141 -13.67 -18.83 -0.73
N SER A 142 -13.22 -18.66 -1.98
CA SER A 142 -12.43 -17.50 -2.42
C SER A 142 -13.18 -16.17 -2.21
N LYS A 143 -14.51 -16.17 -2.28
CA LYS A 143 -15.32 -14.98 -1.98
C LYS A 143 -15.22 -14.58 -0.51
N GLU A 144 -15.38 -15.51 0.42
CA GLU A 144 -15.24 -15.25 1.85
C GLU A 144 -13.82 -14.77 2.18
N HIS A 145 -12.80 -15.35 1.54
CA HIS A 145 -11.41 -14.90 1.64
C HIS A 145 -11.27 -13.45 1.19
N LEU A 146 -11.80 -13.11 0.00
CA LEU A 146 -11.77 -11.75 -0.54
C LEU A 146 -12.46 -10.74 0.39
N ASP A 147 -13.63 -11.10 0.94
CA ASP A 147 -14.40 -10.23 1.84
C ASP A 147 -13.64 -9.97 3.14
N LYS A 148 -13.03 -10.99 3.73
CA LYS A 148 -12.21 -10.86 4.95
C LYS A 148 -10.98 -9.99 4.72
N ILE A 149 -10.23 -10.20 3.64
CA ILE A 149 -9.08 -9.37 3.28
C ILE A 149 -9.50 -7.92 3.05
N ASN A 150 -10.56 -7.67 2.27
CA ASN A 150 -11.03 -6.32 1.98
C ASN A 150 -11.47 -5.56 3.24
N SER A 151 -12.04 -6.26 4.23
CA SER A 151 -12.48 -5.66 5.50
C SER A 151 -11.34 -5.09 6.34
N ARG A 152 -10.09 -5.50 6.12
CA ARG A 152 -8.93 -5.04 6.87
C ARG A 152 -8.45 -3.64 6.49
N TYR A 153 -8.74 -3.17 5.30
CA TYR A 153 -8.28 -1.86 4.78
C TYR A 153 -6.76 -1.63 4.87
N GLY A 154 -5.94 -2.69 4.95
CA GLY A 154 -4.49 -2.59 5.04
C GLY A 154 -3.81 -3.74 5.77
N GLY A 155 -2.49 -3.63 5.97
CA GLY A 155 -1.72 -4.66 6.65
C GLY A 155 -1.54 -5.94 5.81
N PHE A 156 -1.65 -5.84 4.50
CA PHE A 156 -1.54 -6.98 3.57
C PHE A 156 -0.15 -7.61 3.56
N TRP A 157 0.86 -6.90 4.02
CA TRP A 157 2.23 -7.42 4.22
C TRP A 157 2.32 -8.56 5.24
N ARG A 158 1.26 -8.81 6.01
CA ARG A 158 1.16 -9.96 6.92
C ARG A 158 0.62 -11.23 6.23
N TYR A 159 0.12 -11.13 5.02
CA TYR A 159 -0.35 -12.28 4.26
C TYR A 159 0.80 -12.90 3.47
N PRO A 160 1.06 -14.21 3.61
CA PRO A 160 2.15 -14.87 2.91
C PRO A 160 2.10 -14.64 1.40
N LYS A 161 3.21 -14.16 0.83
CA LYS A 161 3.40 -14.03 -0.63
C LYS A 161 2.35 -13.18 -1.36
N LEU A 162 1.48 -12.42 -0.65
CA LEU A 162 0.44 -11.60 -1.26
C LEU A 162 1.04 -10.35 -1.89
N ILE A 163 0.78 -10.13 -3.18
CA ILE A 163 1.18 -8.94 -3.92
C ILE A 163 -0.01 -7.98 -4.04
N ASP A 164 0.16 -6.77 -3.52
CA ASP A 164 -0.89 -5.78 -3.41
C ASP A 164 -0.94 -4.84 -4.61
N PHE A 165 -2.00 -4.95 -5.43
CA PHE A 165 -2.35 -4.03 -6.52
C PHE A 165 -3.54 -3.10 -6.18
N CYS A 166 -3.94 -3.02 -4.91
CA CYS A 166 -4.98 -2.11 -4.42
C CYS A 166 -4.41 -0.75 -4.00
N TYR A 167 -3.22 -0.73 -3.36
CA TYR A 167 -2.61 0.47 -2.83
C TYR A 167 -1.68 1.14 -3.83
N LEU A 168 -1.82 2.46 -3.89
CA LEU A 168 -1.33 3.32 -4.95
C LEU A 168 -0.05 4.03 -4.50
N VAL A 169 1.08 3.33 -4.56
CA VAL A 169 2.36 3.78 -4.03
C VAL A 169 3.45 3.66 -5.10
N ASN A 170 4.35 4.64 -5.19
CA ASN A 170 5.50 4.59 -6.10
C ASN A 170 6.47 3.49 -5.66
N PRO A 171 6.74 2.45 -6.48
CA PRO A 171 7.62 1.36 -6.10
C PRO A 171 9.11 1.71 -6.26
N TYR A 172 9.45 2.80 -6.93
CA TYR A 172 10.82 3.19 -7.28
C TYR A 172 11.44 4.19 -6.30
N TYR A 173 10.67 4.63 -5.29
CA TYR A 173 11.13 5.56 -4.26
C TYR A 173 10.59 5.09 -2.88
N PRO A 174 11.28 5.31 -1.77
CA PRO A 174 12.56 6.02 -1.59
C PRO A 174 13.79 5.16 -1.97
N PRO A 175 14.93 5.80 -2.36
CA PRO A 175 16.16 5.08 -2.68
C PRO A 175 16.78 4.42 -1.44
N GLU A 176 17.60 3.36 -1.63
CA GLU A 176 18.22 2.62 -0.51
C GLU A 176 19.02 3.54 0.40
N LYS A 177 19.78 4.49 -0.16
CA LYS A 177 20.56 5.44 0.64
C LYS A 177 19.69 6.26 1.61
N MET A 178 18.49 6.67 1.18
CA MET A 178 17.54 7.38 2.06
C MET A 178 17.01 6.46 3.16
N LYS A 179 16.67 5.22 2.80
CA LYS A 179 16.24 4.21 3.79
C LYS A 179 17.33 3.93 4.82
N ASP A 180 18.60 3.88 4.40
CA ASP A 180 19.72 3.68 5.31
C ASP A 180 19.95 4.89 6.22
N GLU A 181 19.76 6.12 5.71
CA GLU A 181 19.79 7.32 6.55
C GLU A 181 18.66 7.29 7.59
N MET A 182 17.46 6.86 7.22
CA MET A 182 16.34 6.67 8.16
C MET A 182 16.63 5.56 9.20
N LYS A 183 17.17 4.42 8.76
CA LYS A 183 17.56 3.32 9.67
C LYS A 183 18.62 3.74 10.66
N SER A 184 19.61 4.56 10.25
CA SER A 184 20.67 5.07 11.13
C SER A 184 20.14 5.97 12.25
N ASN A 185 18.99 6.60 12.06
CA ASN A 185 18.33 7.46 13.04
C ASN A 185 17.15 6.78 13.75
N PHE A 186 16.90 5.49 13.49
CA PHE A 186 15.71 4.77 13.94
C PHE A 186 15.45 4.90 15.44
N ASP A 187 16.47 4.68 16.28
CA ASP A 187 16.32 4.73 17.74
C ASP A 187 15.90 6.13 18.21
N THR A 188 16.50 7.18 17.64
CA THR A 188 16.12 8.57 17.94
C THR A 188 14.68 8.86 17.51
N LEU A 189 14.35 8.49 16.26
CA LEU A 189 13.01 8.75 15.71
C LEU A 189 11.90 7.96 16.44
N LEU A 190 12.24 6.80 17.01
CA LEU A 190 11.30 5.99 17.78
C LEU A 190 11.09 6.52 19.20
N THR A 191 12.14 7.06 19.84
CA THR A 191 12.16 7.36 21.26
C THR A 191 11.98 8.85 21.61
N GLN A 192 12.02 9.75 20.61
CA GLN A 192 11.86 11.19 20.79
C GLN A 192 10.55 11.70 20.17
N TYR A 193 9.97 12.70 20.81
CA TYR A 193 8.82 13.40 20.23
C TYR A 193 9.23 14.20 19.00
N PRO A 194 8.35 14.29 17.99
CA PRO A 194 8.54 15.19 16.86
C PRO A 194 8.41 16.65 17.28
N SER A 195 8.82 17.55 16.40
CA SER A 195 8.58 18.99 16.56
C SER A 195 7.10 19.35 16.47
N GLY A 196 6.75 20.54 16.94
CA GLY A 196 5.39 21.06 16.81
C GLY A 196 5.08 21.63 15.42
N MET A 197 3.82 22.04 15.22
CA MET A 197 3.27 22.52 13.94
C MET A 197 4.09 23.66 13.31
N ALA A 198 4.66 24.58 14.10
CA ALA A 198 5.44 25.69 13.56
C ALA A 198 6.68 25.20 12.77
N VAL A 199 7.41 24.24 13.33
CA VAL A 199 8.58 23.63 12.65
C VAL A 199 8.16 22.79 11.46
N ASN A 200 7.13 21.98 11.63
CA ASN A 200 6.62 21.09 10.58
C ASN A 200 6.06 21.88 9.38
N SER A 201 5.39 23.03 9.63
CA SER A 201 4.95 23.93 8.56
C SER A 201 6.14 24.61 7.85
N LEU A 202 7.20 24.97 8.58
CA LEU A 202 8.42 25.51 7.98
C LEU A 202 9.11 24.50 7.06
N LEU A 203 9.22 23.23 7.51
CA LEU A 203 9.77 22.14 6.69
C LEU A 203 8.91 21.90 5.43
N ALA A 204 7.58 21.89 5.58
CA ALA A 204 6.67 21.72 4.45
C ALA A 204 6.76 22.91 3.48
N ALA A 205 6.79 24.14 3.99
CA ALA A 205 6.95 25.35 3.18
C ALA A 205 8.23 25.32 2.34
N GLY A 206 9.37 24.99 2.97
CA GLY A 206 10.64 24.80 2.25
C GLY A 206 10.57 23.68 1.22
N ALA A 207 9.95 22.54 1.57
CA ALA A 207 9.85 21.39 0.69
C ALA A 207 8.95 21.61 -0.55
N PHE A 208 8.01 22.55 -0.51
CA PHE A 208 7.08 22.88 -1.60
C PHE A 208 7.27 24.28 -2.19
N GLY A 209 8.17 25.07 -1.66
CA GLY A 209 8.49 26.42 -2.18
C GLY A 209 7.35 27.42 -2.03
N VAL A 210 6.61 27.37 -0.91
CA VAL A 210 5.49 28.29 -0.61
C VAL A 210 5.67 28.94 0.76
N ASP A 211 4.92 30.00 1.02
CA ASP A 211 4.94 30.67 2.32
C ASP A 211 4.43 29.76 3.44
N THR A 212 5.02 29.91 4.62
CA THR A 212 4.66 29.07 5.80
C THR A 212 3.21 29.26 6.22
N GLU A 213 2.64 30.43 6.01
CA GLU A 213 1.26 30.78 6.29
C GLU A 213 0.27 30.11 5.32
N HIS A 214 0.74 29.75 4.12
CA HIS A 214 -0.07 29.13 3.08
C HIS A 214 -0.14 27.61 3.16
N ILE A 215 0.61 26.95 4.05
CA ILE A 215 0.68 25.49 4.09
C ILE A 215 0.52 24.92 5.50
N ILE A 216 -0.16 23.79 5.59
CA ILE A 216 -0.25 22.95 6.79
C ILE A 216 0.10 21.50 6.43
N VAL A 217 0.83 20.81 7.33
CA VAL A 217 1.14 19.40 7.22
C VAL A 217 0.29 18.58 8.19
N GLY A 218 -0.18 17.41 7.75
CA GLY A 218 -1.03 16.53 8.53
C GLY A 218 -0.58 15.07 8.52
N ASN A 219 -1.17 14.29 9.42
CA ASN A 219 -1.01 12.83 9.51
C ASN A 219 -1.72 12.13 8.33
N GLY A 220 -1.13 12.31 7.14
CA GLY A 220 -1.74 12.00 5.86
C GLY A 220 -2.79 13.03 5.43
N ALA A 221 -3.09 13.05 4.13
CA ALA A 221 -4.11 13.96 3.58
C ALA A 221 -5.49 13.80 4.23
N ALA A 222 -5.83 12.61 4.74
CA ALA A 222 -7.14 12.34 5.36
C ALA A 222 -7.40 13.18 6.62
N GLU A 223 -6.39 13.48 7.44
CA GLU A 223 -6.53 14.41 8.58
C GLU A 223 -6.90 15.82 8.08
N LEU A 224 -6.21 16.30 7.05
CA LEU A 224 -6.41 17.63 6.50
C LEU A 224 -7.74 17.74 5.76
N ILE A 225 -8.15 16.69 5.02
CA ILE A 225 -9.48 16.61 4.39
C ILE A 225 -10.56 16.72 5.48
N LYS A 226 -10.44 15.96 6.57
CA LYS A 226 -11.38 16.05 7.69
C LYS A 226 -11.44 17.47 8.26
N ALA A 227 -10.30 18.04 8.62
CA ALA A 227 -10.24 19.37 9.20
C ALA A 227 -10.79 20.47 8.27
N LEU A 228 -10.53 20.40 6.97
CA LEU A 228 -11.08 21.33 5.96
C LEU A 228 -12.59 21.15 5.80
N THR A 229 -13.06 19.92 5.63
CA THR A 229 -14.48 19.63 5.39
C THR A 229 -15.35 20.05 6.57
N GLU A 230 -14.92 19.82 7.82
CA GLU A 230 -15.60 20.24 9.03
C GLU A 230 -15.79 21.76 9.10
N ARG A 231 -14.87 22.53 8.52
CA ARG A 231 -14.99 24.02 8.44
C ARG A 231 -15.97 24.46 7.39
N ILE A 232 -15.97 23.80 6.26
CA ILE A 232 -16.91 24.13 5.17
C ILE A 232 -18.36 23.81 5.56
N ILE A 233 -18.60 22.68 6.24
CA ILE A 233 -19.97 22.28 6.66
C ILE A 233 -20.48 22.96 7.92
N ARG A 234 -19.73 23.89 8.53
CA ARG A 234 -20.27 24.79 9.57
C ARG A 234 -21.50 25.56 9.07
N ASP A 235 -21.58 25.83 7.78
CA ASP A 235 -22.81 26.21 7.10
C ASP A 235 -23.70 24.95 6.92
N GLU A 236 -24.83 24.91 7.63
CA GLU A 236 -25.77 23.79 7.60
C GLU A 236 -26.40 23.56 6.23
N ASP A 237 -26.52 24.62 5.42
CA ASP A 237 -27.07 24.58 4.05
C ASP A 237 -26.01 24.29 2.99
N ALA A 238 -24.74 24.09 3.37
CA ALA A 238 -23.64 23.85 2.43
C ALA A 238 -23.95 22.71 1.48
N LYS A 239 -23.83 22.95 0.17
CA LYS A 239 -23.89 21.97 -0.90
C LYS A 239 -22.52 21.82 -1.53
N ILE A 240 -22.16 20.59 -1.87
CA ILE A 240 -20.83 20.26 -2.37
C ILE A 240 -20.95 19.65 -3.77
N ALA A 241 -20.37 20.32 -4.74
CA ALA A 241 -20.23 19.79 -6.10
C ALA A 241 -19.08 18.76 -6.10
N CYS A 242 -19.29 17.62 -6.72
CA CYS A 242 -18.28 16.53 -6.77
C CYS A 242 -18.42 15.73 -8.06
N ILE A 243 -17.32 15.32 -8.65
CA ILE A 243 -17.31 14.35 -9.75
C ILE A 243 -17.46 12.95 -9.11
N TYR A 244 -18.30 12.11 -9.70
CA TYR A 244 -18.56 10.76 -9.16
C TYR A 244 -18.40 9.70 -10.26
N PRO A 245 -17.77 8.56 -9.98
CA PRO A 245 -17.18 8.14 -8.70
C PRO A 245 -15.96 8.97 -8.29
N THR A 246 -15.70 9.08 -6.99
CA THR A 246 -14.61 9.88 -6.42
C THR A 246 -13.90 9.15 -5.27
N PHE A 247 -12.94 9.79 -4.63
CA PHE A 247 -12.36 9.31 -3.37
C PHE A 247 -13.36 9.50 -2.23
N GLU A 248 -13.79 8.40 -1.62
CA GLU A 248 -14.92 8.36 -0.69
C GLU A 248 -14.76 9.20 0.58
N GLU A 249 -13.51 9.56 0.94
CA GLU A 249 -13.26 10.39 2.12
C GLU A 249 -14.00 11.73 2.02
N TYR A 250 -14.04 12.37 0.84
CA TYR A 250 -14.74 13.63 0.66
C TYR A 250 -16.28 13.51 0.86
N PRO A 251 -17.02 12.68 0.14
CA PRO A 251 -18.47 12.59 0.33
C PRO A 251 -18.83 12.03 1.72
N ASN A 252 -18.01 11.20 2.32
CA ASN A 252 -18.25 10.69 3.67
C ASN A 252 -18.08 11.78 4.74
N ARG A 253 -17.12 12.70 4.59
CA ARG A 253 -16.91 13.80 5.53
C ARG A 253 -17.91 14.93 5.36
N PHE A 254 -18.28 15.25 4.13
CA PHE A 254 -19.30 16.27 3.86
C PHE A 254 -20.72 15.84 4.25
N GLY A 255 -21.01 14.55 4.19
CA GLY A 255 -22.36 14.00 4.22
C GLY A 255 -22.92 13.84 2.80
N ARG A 256 -23.31 12.61 2.46
CA ARG A 256 -23.76 12.27 1.08
C ARG A 256 -25.00 13.02 0.62
N ASP A 257 -25.86 13.44 1.53
CA ASP A 257 -27.07 14.25 1.32
C ASP A 257 -26.77 15.69 0.89
N ARG A 258 -25.56 16.15 1.14
CA ARG A 258 -25.08 17.48 0.72
C ARG A 258 -24.44 17.48 -0.65
N VAL A 259 -24.13 16.30 -1.21
CA VAL A 259 -23.34 16.18 -2.45
C VAL A 259 -24.22 16.29 -3.69
N ILE A 260 -23.84 17.18 -4.59
CA ILE A 260 -24.38 17.29 -5.95
C ILE A 260 -23.37 16.65 -6.89
N SER A 261 -23.67 15.43 -7.37
CA SER A 261 -22.74 14.65 -8.19
C SER A 261 -22.87 14.91 -9.67
N TYR A 262 -21.76 15.17 -10.35
CA TYR A 262 -21.63 15.00 -11.79
C TYR A 262 -21.11 13.60 -12.10
N LYS A 263 -21.83 12.85 -12.91
CA LYS A 263 -21.42 11.50 -13.36
C LYS A 263 -21.07 11.57 -14.84
N PRO A 264 -19.80 11.38 -15.23
CA PRO A 264 -19.43 11.25 -16.64
C PRO A 264 -20.16 10.06 -17.29
N GLU A 265 -20.66 10.25 -18.51
CA GLU A 265 -21.46 9.23 -19.21
C GLU A 265 -20.63 8.25 -20.03
N THR A 266 -19.36 8.55 -20.24
CA THR A 266 -18.43 7.70 -20.98
C THR A 266 -17.97 6.49 -20.16
N GLU A 267 -17.64 5.39 -20.81
CA GLU A 267 -17.20 4.16 -20.12
C GLU A 267 -15.86 4.33 -19.38
N ASP A 268 -14.99 5.19 -19.90
CA ASP A 268 -13.70 5.56 -19.33
C ASP A 268 -13.82 6.69 -18.28
N LEU A 269 -15.02 7.16 -18.01
CA LEU A 269 -15.33 8.23 -17.05
C LEU A 269 -14.57 9.54 -17.34
N ARG A 270 -14.33 9.85 -18.63
CA ARG A 270 -13.64 11.08 -19.05
C ARG A 270 -14.52 12.29 -18.94
N TYR A 271 -13.93 13.39 -18.56
CA TYR A 271 -14.54 14.70 -18.50
C TYR A 271 -13.49 15.81 -18.62
N THR A 272 -13.93 16.98 -19.02
CA THR A 272 -13.14 18.20 -19.20
C THR A 272 -13.57 19.30 -18.22
N ALA A 273 -12.79 20.36 -18.12
CA ALA A 273 -13.19 21.55 -17.36
C ALA A 273 -14.51 22.13 -17.88
N ASP A 274 -14.72 22.13 -19.20
CA ASP A 274 -15.97 22.64 -19.81
C ASP A 274 -17.19 21.79 -19.46
N ASP A 275 -17.06 20.48 -19.34
CA ASP A 275 -18.16 19.61 -18.90
C ASP A 275 -18.57 19.91 -17.46
N ILE A 276 -17.61 20.15 -16.58
CA ILE A 276 -17.84 20.57 -15.19
C ILE A 276 -18.56 21.91 -15.16
N ILE A 277 -18.02 22.92 -15.85
CA ILE A 277 -18.61 24.27 -15.91
C ILE A 277 -20.02 24.19 -16.42
N ARG A 278 -20.27 23.48 -17.51
CA ARG A 278 -21.59 23.31 -18.12
C ARG A 278 -22.59 22.66 -17.17
N PHE A 279 -22.18 21.58 -16.50
CA PHE A 279 -23.07 20.84 -15.59
C PHE A 279 -23.45 21.64 -14.35
N TYR A 280 -22.51 22.43 -13.81
CA TYR A 280 -22.73 23.21 -12.59
C TYR A 280 -23.12 24.70 -12.87
N ALA A 281 -23.32 25.10 -14.13
CA ALA A 281 -23.54 26.49 -14.49
C ALA A 281 -24.71 27.15 -13.74
N ASP A 282 -25.82 26.44 -13.63
CA ASP A 282 -27.07 26.89 -12.98
C ASP A 282 -27.22 26.39 -11.52
N LYS A 283 -26.28 25.63 -11.00
CA LYS A 283 -26.35 25.07 -9.66
C LYS A 283 -25.64 25.95 -8.65
N LYS A 284 -26.23 26.05 -7.47
CA LYS A 284 -25.58 26.69 -6.31
C LYS A 284 -24.88 25.62 -5.46
N PHE A 285 -23.66 25.89 -5.09
CA PHE A 285 -22.86 25.03 -4.18
C PHE A 285 -21.87 25.90 -3.42
N THR A 286 -21.50 25.45 -2.22
CA THR A 286 -20.54 26.13 -1.34
C THR A 286 -19.10 25.81 -1.74
N ALA A 287 -18.87 24.57 -2.16
CA ALA A 287 -17.55 24.10 -2.60
C ALA A 287 -17.67 23.07 -3.72
N ILE A 288 -16.65 23.01 -4.57
CA ILE A 288 -16.46 21.93 -5.55
C ILE A 288 -15.19 21.17 -5.21
N VAL A 289 -15.23 19.83 -5.31
CA VAL A 289 -14.10 18.92 -5.09
C VAL A 289 -13.72 18.25 -6.40
N LEU A 290 -12.44 18.34 -6.74
CA LEU A 290 -11.80 17.66 -7.87
C LEU A 290 -10.60 16.86 -7.40
N ILE A 291 -10.45 15.65 -7.90
CA ILE A 291 -9.23 14.86 -7.73
C ILE A 291 -8.52 14.85 -9.07
N ASN A 292 -7.29 15.31 -9.12
CA ASN A 292 -6.58 15.50 -10.38
C ASN A 292 -5.11 15.02 -10.29
N PRO A 293 -4.75 13.92 -10.97
CA PRO A 293 -5.59 12.98 -11.74
C PRO A 293 -6.69 12.29 -10.94
N ASP A 294 -7.82 12.03 -11.58
CA ASP A 294 -9.04 11.51 -10.97
C ASP A 294 -8.93 10.05 -10.48
N ASN A 295 -9.58 9.74 -9.38
CA ASN A 295 -9.69 8.40 -8.82
C ASN A 295 -11.16 7.94 -8.81
N PRO A 296 -11.56 6.97 -9.68
CA PRO A 296 -10.72 5.87 -10.18
C PRO A 296 -10.29 5.93 -11.65
N SER A 297 -10.70 6.91 -12.44
CA SER A 297 -10.52 6.89 -13.90
C SER A 297 -9.08 7.19 -14.35
N GLY A 298 -8.30 7.90 -13.56
CA GLY A 298 -7.01 8.45 -13.99
C GLY A 298 -7.11 9.61 -14.99
N ASN A 299 -8.32 10.18 -15.17
CA ASN A 299 -8.54 11.36 -15.99
C ASN A 299 -7.72 12.54 -15.46
N TYR A 300 -7.14 13.33 -16.33
CA TYR A 300 -6.34 14.49 -15.97
C TYR A 300 -6.83 15.76 -16.66
N ILE A 301 -7.07 16.78 -15.89
CA ILE A 301 -7.37 18.13 -16.38
C ILE A 301 -6.05 18.89 -16.41
N PRO A 302 -5.59 19.38 -17.56
CA PRO A 302 -4.33 20.12 -17.69
C PRO A 302 -4.31 21.41 -16.85
N TYR A 303 -3.12 21.87 -16.51
CA TYR A 303 -2.88 23.01 -15.63
C TYR A 303 -3.66 24.29 -16.06
N ASN A 304 -3.62 24.64 -17.36
CA ASN A 304 -4.35 25.80 -17.89
C ASN A 304 -5.88 25.67 -17.72
N GLU A 305 -6.42 24.47 -17.85
CA GLU A 305 -7.84 24.21 -17.64
C GLU A 305 -8.22 24.20 -16.16
N LEU A 306 -7.30 23.81 -15.26
CA LEU A 306 -7.49 23.98 -13.82
C LEU A 306 -7.53 25.46 -13.42
N VAL A 307 -6.65 26.29 -13.99
CA VAL A 307 -6.68 27.74 -13.79
C VAL A 307 -8.03 28.34 -14.25
N LYS A 308 -8.58 27.86 -15.35
CA LYS A 308 -9.92 28.25 -15.81
C LYS A 308 -11.01 27.88 -14.79
N LEU A 309 -10.94 26.66 -14.20
CA LEU A 309 -11.87 26.23 -13.15
C LEU A 309 -11.74 27.05 -11.87
N ILE A 310 -10.52 27.41 -11.48
CA ILE A 310 -10.28 28.28 -10.31
C ILE A 310 -10.94 29.65 -10.52
N ASN A 311 -10.73 30.28 -11.68
CA ASN A 311 -11.36 31.56 -11.99
C ASN A 311 -12.89 31.46 -12.03
N TRP A 312 -13.45 30.40 -12.63
CA TRP A 312 -14.88 30.17 -12.66
C TRP A 312 -15.47 29.97 -11.24
N ALA A 313 -14.79 29.21 -10.36
CA ALA A 313 -15.19 29.04 -8.97
C ALA A 313 -15.16 30.37 -8.21
N LYS A 314 -14.16 31.21 -8.46
CA LYS A 314 -14.04 32.58 -7.92
C LYS A 314 -15.21 33.46 -8.36
N GLU A 315 -15.58 33.44 -9.64
CA GLU A 315 -16.74 34.19 -10.16
C GLU A 315 -18.05 33.73 -9.53
N LYS A 316 -18.15 32.45 -9.14
CA LYS A 316 -19.31 31.89 -8.45
C LYS A 316 -19.31 32.11 -6.93
N ASP A 317 -18.26 32.72 -6.38
CA ASP A 317 -18.03 32.86 -4.95
C ASP A 317 -18.09 31.49 -4.23
N SER A 318 -17.55 30.45 -4.86
CA SER A 318 -17.58 29.07 -4.38
C SER A 318 -16.16 28.55 -4.17
N LYS A 319 -15.90 27.89 -3.04
CA LYS A 319 -14.60 27.28 -2.76
C LYS A 319 -14.28 26.17 -3.77
N ILE A 320 -13.01 25.99 -4.08
CA ILE A 320 -12.55 24.89 -4.92
C ILE A 320 -11.44 24.10 -4.20
N ILE A 321 -11.66 22.80 -4.05
CA ILE A 321 -10.73 21.86 -3.45
C ILE A 321 -10.18 21.00 -4.57
N ILE A 322 -8.86 21.03 -4.77
CA ILE A 322 -8.17 20.21 -5.77
C ILE A 322 -7.22 19.25 -5.03
N ASP A 323 -7.48 17.96 -5.15
CA ASP A 323 -6.63 16.92 -4.59
C ASP A 323 -5.59 16.47 -5.63
N GLU A 324 -4.36 16.89 -5.42
CA GLU A 324 -3.20 16.59 -6.28
C GLU A 324 -2.44 15.34 -5.86
N SER A 325 -3.04 14.42 -5.12
CA SER A 325 -2.34 13.24 -4.58
C SER A 325 -1.69 12.35 -5.65
N PHE A 326 -2.04 12.53 -6.93
CA PHE A 326 -1.52 11.75 -8.05
C PHE A 326 -0.82 12.61 -9.12
N VAL A 327 -0.71 13.91 -8.96
CA VAL A 327 -0.20 14.81 -10.00
C VAL A 327 1.26 14.53 -10.40
N ASP A 328 2.08 14.05 -9.48
CA ASP A 328 3.49 13.73 -9.73
C ASP A 328 3.69 12.62 -10.77
N PHE A 329 2.65 11.80 -10.99
CA PHE A 329 2.69 10.69 -11.96
C PHE A 329 2.33 11.10 -13.38
N VAL A 330 1.84 12.31 -13.61
CA VAL A 330 1.41 12.81 -14.93
C VAL A 330 2.57 12.76 -15.92
N ASP A 331 2.26 12.37 -17.17
CA ASP A 331 3.24 12.40 -18.25
C ASP A 331 3.66 13.85 -18.54
N MET A 332 4.96 14.05 -18.61
CA MET A 332 5.60 15.33 -18.92
C MET A 332 6.88 15.06 -19.71
N SER A 333 7.45 16.10 -20.32
CA SER A 333 8.74 15.98 -20.98
C SER A 333 9.84 15.60 -19.97
N ASP A 334 10.89 14.96 -20.44
CA ASP A 334 11.98 14.50 -19.56
C ASP A 334 12.71 15.64 -18.83
N ASP A 335 12.67 16.85 -19.38
CA ASP A 335 13.29 18.04 -18.81
C ASP A 335 12.30 18.89 -17.98
N ALA A 336 11.01 18.57 -17.98
CA ALA A 336 9.99 19.30 -17.22
C ALA A 336 10.08 19.00 -15.72
N ASP A 337 9.78 19.99 -14.89
CA ASP A 337 9.69 19.83 -13.45
C ASP A 337 8.24 19.61 -13.00
N ILE A 338 8.06 18.90 -11.86
CA ILE A 338 6.75 18.68 -11.27
C ILE A 338 6.03 19.99 -10.92
N GLU A 339 6.78 21.03 -10.67
CA GLU A 339 6.27 22.37 -10.47
C GLU A 339 5.46 22.89 -11.66
N GLU A 340 5.71 22.43 -12.88
CA GLU A 340 4.94 22.85 -14.04
C GLU A 340 3.47 22.39 -14.02
N VAL A 341 3.15 21.32 -13.31
CA VAL A 341 1.82 20.70 -13.23
C VAL A 341 1.13 20.87 -11.86
N SER A 342 1.90 21.13 -10.78
CA SER A 342 1.35 21.34 -9.45
C SER A 342 0.77 22.74 -9.29
N LEU A 343 -0.31 22.86 -8.51
CA LEU A 343 -0.94 24.12 -8.10
C LEU A 343 -0.38 24.64 -6.75
N ILE A 344 0.48 23.89 -6.07
CA ILE A 344 1.13 24.34 -4.82
C ILE A 344 2.25 25.30 -5.16
N LYS A 345 1.87 26.54 -5.41
CA LYS A 345 2.74 27.70 -5.69
C LYS A 345 2.03 28.95 -5.20
N ASP A 346 2.74 29.87 -4.54
CA ASP A 346 2.14 31.10 -4.01
C ASP A 346 1.41 31.90 -5.10
N GLU A 347 2.00 32.03 -6.28
CA GLU A 347 1.39 32.73 -7.43
C GLU A 347 0.04 32.16 -7.89
N VAL A 348 -0.20 30.85 -7.67
CA VAL A 348 -1.47 30.20 -7.99
C VAL A 348 -2.44 30.28 -6.82
N LEU A 349 -1.94 30.07 -5.60
CA LEU A 349 -2.74 30.15 -4.38
C LEU A 349 -3.32 31.56 -4.21
N ASP A 350 -2.53 32.60 -4.52
CA ASP A 350 -2.92 34.02 -4.43
C ASP A 350 -3.97 34.43 -5.47
N MET A 351 -4.20 33.63 -6.51
CA MET A 351 -5.29 33.92 -7.48
C MET A 351 -6.66 33.92 -6.81
N TYR A 352 -6.85 33.04 -5.81
CA TYR A 352 -8.13 32.91 -5.13
C TYR A 352 -7.97 32.29 -3.73
N SER A 353 -8.30 33.02 -2.68
CA SER A 353 -8.28 32.51 -1.30
C SER A 353 -9.25 31.35 -1.03
N GLY A 354 -10.25 31.17 -1.89
CA GLY A 354 -11.15 29.99 -1.86
C GLY A 354 -10.58 28.74 -2.54
N LEU A 355 -9.31 28.74 -3.00
CA LEU A 355 -8.59 27.59 -3.51
C LEU A 355 -7.89 26.83 -2.38
N TYR A 356 -8.15 25.53 -2.27
CA TYR A 356 -7.48 24.61 -1.35
C TYR A 356 -6.89 23.45 -2.13
N VAL A 357 -5.58 23.30 -2.07
CA VAL A 357 -4.85 22.21 -2.75
C VAL A 357 -4.42 21.19 -1.71
N VAL A 358 -4.92 19.97 -1.83
CA VAL A 358 -4.61 18.84 -0.95
C VAL A 358 -3.64 17.89 -1.66
N LYS A 359 -2.61 17.43 -0.98
CA LYS A 359 -1.66 16.47 -1.55
C LYS A 359 -1.23 15.42 -0.53
N SER A 360 -1.42 14.15 -0.88
CA SER A 360 -0.83 13.04 -0.13
C SER A 360 0.61 12.84 -0.55
N ILE A 361 1.55 13.06 0.34
CA ILE A 361 2.98 12.80 0.11
C ILE A 361 3.25 11.29 0.01
N SER A 362 2.49 10.48 0.74
CA SER A 362 2.72 9.05 0.88
C SER A 362 2.75 8.28 -0.45
N LYS A 363 2.04 8.75 -1.48
CA LYS A 363 1.84 8.01 -2.73
C LYS A 363 3.04 8.12 -3.66
N SER A 364 3.35 9.32 -4.10
CA SER A 364 4.43 9.58 -5.07
C SER A 364 5.81 9.38 -4.46
N TYR A 365 5.97 9.67 -3.17
CA TYR A 365 7.23 9.43 -2.44
C TYR A 365 7.35 8.02 -1.85
N GLY A 366 6.42 7.11 -2.09
CA GLY A 366 6.56 5.71 -1.68
C GLY A 366 6.64 5.46 -0.18
N VAL A 367 6.14 6.37 0.66
CA VAL A 367 6.25 6.32 2.13
C VAL A 367 4.88 6.31 2.84
N PRO A 368 3.97 5.37 2.52
CA PRO A 368 2.63 5.37 3.11
C PRO A 368 2.65 5.19 4.63
N GLY A 369 3.67 4.51 5.17
CA GLY A 369 3.85 4.32 6.62
C GLY A 369 4.26 5.59 7.37
N ALA A 370 4.89 6.57 6.71
CA ALA A 370 5.24 7.86 7.31
C ALA A 370 4.03 8.75 7.59
N ARG A 371 2.90 8.49 6.94
CA ARG A 371 1.62 9.21 7.14
C ARG A 371 1.74 10.72 6.96
N LEU A 372 2.12 11.17 5.77
CA LEU A 372 2.28 12.59 5.44
C LEU A 372 1.31 13.07 4.38
N GLY A 373 0.78 14.27 4.58
CA GLY A 373 0.02 15.02 3.60
C GLY A 373 0.15 16.51 3.87
N VAL A 374 -0.11 17.33 2.85
CA VAL A 374 -0.16 18.79 2.96
C VAL A 374 -1.46 19.33 2.40
N LEU A 375 -1.86 20.49 2.91
CA LEU A 375 -2.90 21.33 2.35
C LEU A 375 -2.32 22.73 2.21
N ALA A 376 -2.50 23.32 1.02
CA ALA A 376 -2.02 24.66 0.71
C ALA A 376 -3.18 25.57 0.27
N SER A 377 -3.16 26.82 0.71
CA SER A 377 -4.12 27.87 0.37
C SER A 377 -3.57 29.24 0.79
N SER A 378 -3.94 30.31 0.08
CA SER A 378 -3.70 31.67 0.56
C SER A 378 -4.80 32.19 1.51
N ASP A 379 -5.71 31.34 1.98
CA ASP A 379 -6.63 31.61 3.08
C ASP A 379 -5.87 31.43 4.43
N GLU A 380 -5.01 32.41 4.76
CA GLU A 380 -4.15 32.36 5.95
C GLU A 380 -4.96 32.19 7.25
N GLU A 381 -6.17 32.79 7.30
CA GLU A 381 -7.03 32.69 8.48
C GLU A 381 -7.48 31.25 8.70
N LEU A 382 -7.95 30.57 7.64
CA LEU A 382 -8.37 29.18 7.71
C LEU A 382 -7.17 28.26 7.99
N ILE A 383 -6.03 28.49 7.35
CA ILE A 383 -4.79 27.72 7.61
C ILE A 383 -4.36 27.88 9.07
N ALA A 384 -4.39 29.10 9.62
CA ALA A 384 -4.05 29.34 11.02
C ALA A 384 -5.05 28.69 11.99
N ASP A 385 -6.36 28.69 11.66
CA ASP A 385 -7.39 28.00 12.44
C ASP A 385 -7.21 26.46 12.39
N MET A 386 -6.86 25.91 11.23
CA MET A 386 -6.54 24.50 11.11
C MET A 386 -5.29 24.10 11.90
N LYS A 387 -4.22 24.93 11.88
CA LYS A 387 -2.98 24.70 12.64
C LYS A 387 -3.21 24.67 14.16
N LYS A 388 -4.22 25.36 14.66
CA LYS A 388 -4.58 25.37 16.10
C LYS A 388 -5.42 24.15 16.49
N ASP A 389 -6.19 23.59 15.56
CA ASP A 389 -7.16 22.52 15.82
C ASP A 389 -6.57 21.10 15.71
N VAL A 390 -5.54 20.92 14.87
CA VAL A 390 -4.87 19.62 14.79
C VAL A 390 -4.17 19.26 16.09
N ALA A 391 -4.05 17.96 16.36
CA ALA A 391 -3.42 17.48 17.58
C ALA A 391 -1.98 17.97 17.70
N ILE A 392 -1.53 18.26 18.94
CA ILE A 392 -0.11 18.48 19.20
C ILE A 392 0.68 17.23 18.73
N TRP A 393 1.79 17.44 18.05
CA TRP A 393 2.56 16.35 17.43
C TRP A 393 1.73 15.47 16.48
N ASN A 394 0.94 16.12 15.64
CA ASN A 394 0.03 15.45 14.70
C ASN A 394 0.74 14.57 13.67
N ILE A 395 2.01 14.82 13.35
CA ILE A 395 2.84 13.92 12.55
C ILE A 395 3.88 13.22 13.43
N ASN A 396 4.32 12.05 13.02
CA ASN A 396 5.32 11.28 13.73
C ASN A 396 6.75 11.72 13.36
N SER A 397 7.73 11.34 14.20
CA SER A 397 9.14 11.70 14.01
C SER A 397 9.74 11.20 12.69
N PHE A 398 9.29 10.03 12.20
CA PHE A 398 9.71 9.51 10.89
C PHE A 398 9.22 10.40 9.74
N GLY A 399 8.00 10.93 9.86
CA GLY A 399 7.44 11.87 8.90
C GLY A 399 8.16 13.20 8.89
N GLU A 400 8.42 13.77 10.05
CA GLU A 400 9.22 14.99 10.19
C GLU A 400 10.62 14.82 9.59
N PHE A 401 11.32 13.75 9.96
CA PHE A 401 12.66 13.46 9.45
C PHE A 401 12.66 13.25 7.94
N PHE A 402 11.64 12.58 7.40
CA PHE A 402 11.48 12.46 5.95
C PHE A 402 11.39 13.83 5.27
N LEU A 403 10.57 14.75 5.77
CA LEU A 403 10.49 16.12 5.23
C LEU A 403 11.84 16.85 5.31
N GLN A 404 12.56 16.67 6.41
CA GLN A 404 13.87 17.30 6.62
C GLN A 404 14.94 16.85 5.62
N ILE A 405 14.94 15.56 5.23
CA ILE A 405 15.99 15.02 4.35
C ILE A 405 15.56 14.93 2.87
N LYS A 406 14.28 15.12 2.55
CA LYS A 406 13.68 14.92 1.22
C LYS A 406 14.46 15.61 0.11
N GLU A 407 14.85 16.87 0.29
CA GLU A 407 15.58 17.66 -0.73
C GLU A 407 16.92 17.05 -1.15
N LYS A 408 17.61 16.36 -0.23
CA LYS A 408 18.86 15.66 -0.55
C LYS A 408 18.71 14.62 -1.64
N TYR A 409 17.47 14.12 -1.84
CA TYR A 409 17.12 13.01 -2.73
C TYR A 409 16.21 13.42 -3.89
N ASP A 410 16.09 14.71 -4.19
CA ASP A 410 15.25 15.23 -5.28
C ASP A 410 15.62 14.63 -6.64
N LYS A 411 16.92 14.46 -6.91
CA LYS A 411 17.38 13.82 -8.15
C LYS A 411 16.93 12.36 -8.24
N ASP A 412 16.98 11.62 -7.13
CA ASP A 412 16.54 10.24 -7.07
C ASP A 412 15.02 10.18 -7.24
N TYR A 413 14.29 11.13 -6.66
CA TYR A 413 12.84 11.23 -6.83
C TYR A 413 12.44 11.50 -8.29
N LYS A 414 13.05 12.46 -8.96
CA LYS A 414 12.83 12.74 -10.39
C LYS A 414 13.12 11.53 -11.26
N ASN A 415 14.20 10.79 -10.97
CA ASN A 415 14.52 9.54 -11.68
C ASN A 415 13.49 8.44 -11.42
N ALA A 416 13.02 8.29 -10.18
CA ALA A 416 11.98 7.33 -9.83
C ALA A 416 10.67 7.61 -10.57
N LEU A 417 10.27 8.87 -10.72
CA LEU A 417 9.10 9.25 -11.50
C LEU A 417 9.25 8.95 -13.00
N LYS A 418 10.44 9.14 -13.58
CA LYS A 418 10.74 8.77 -14.98
C LYS A 418 10.61 7.25 -15.18
N LEU A 419 11.19 6.46 -14.27
CA LEU A 419 11.05 5.00 -14.29
C LEU A 419 9.58 4.58 -14.13
N PHE A 420 8.87 5.23 -13.23
CA PHE A 420 7.45 4.96 -13.01
C PHE A 420 6.61 5.20 -14.29
N ARG A 421 6.77 6.36 -14.95
CA ARG A 421 6.04 6.68 -16.19
C ARG A 421 6.33 5.67 -17.30
N LYS A 422 7.59 5.22 -17.42
CA LYS A 422 7.96 4.15 -18.35
C LYS A 422 7.23 2.85 -18.00
N SER A 423 7.31 2.41 -16.73
CA SER A 423 6.67 1.19 -16.24
C SER A 423 5.16 1.21 -16.44
N ARG A 424 4.50 2.37 -16.20
CA ARG A 424 3.06 2.54 -16.47
C ARG A 424 2.71 2.32 -17.95
N ARG A 425 3.44 2.93 -18.88
CA ARG A 425 3.19 2.77 -20.31
C ARG A 425 3.32 1.30 -20.74
N GLU A 426 4.40 0.64 -20.32
CA GLU A 426 4.64 -0.78 -20.60
C GLU A 426 3.57 -1.69 -19.99
N PHE A 427 3.12 -1.38 -18.79
CA PHE A 427 2.06 -2.13 -18.12
C PHE A 427 0.71 -1.99 -18.85
N VAL A 428 0.33 -0.77 -19.25
CA VAL A 428 -0.89 -0.53 -20.02
C VAL A 428 -0.85 -1.26 -21.35
N GLU A 429 0.28 -1.22 -22.07
CA GLU A 429 0.47 -1.94 -23.34
C GLU A 429 0.29 -3.47 -23.16
N LYS A 430 0.86 -4.04 -22.09
CA LYS A 430 0.69 -5.46 -21.79
C LYS A 430 -0.75 -5.82 -21.42
N LEU A 431 -1.43 -4.97 -20.64
CA LEU A 431 -2.85 -5.17 -20.29
C LEU A 431 -3.77 -5.17 -21.52
N GLN A 432 -3.45 -4.41 -22.58
CA GLN A 432 -4.21 -4.42 -23.84
C GLN A 432 -4.22 -5.78 -24.54
N ASN A 433 -3.25 -6.65 -24.23
CA ASN A 433 -3.14 -7.98 -24.80
C ASN A 433 -3.92 -9.06 -23.99
N VAL A 434 -4.47 -8.71 -22.83
CA VAL A 434 -5.32 -9.62 -22.03
C VAL A 434 -6.74 -9.59 -22.61
N SER A 435 -7.18 -10.70 -23.21
CA SER A 435 -8.37 -10.76 -24.09
C SER A 435 -9.69 -10.27 -23.50
N TYR A 436 -9.86 -10.37 -22.18
CA TYR A 436 -11.08 -10.01 -21.45
C TYR A 436 -10.96 -8.68 -20.68
N LEU A 437 -9.81 -7.96 -20.79
CA LEU A 437 -9.60 -6.67 -20.17
C LEU A 437 -9.55 -5.54 -21.20
N HIS A 438 -10.17 -4.41 -20.85
CA HIS A 438 -10.08 -3.17 -21.61
C HIS A 438 -9.49 -2.08 -20.71
N PRO A 439 -8.15 -1.91 -20.69
CA PRO A 439 -7.49 -0.86 -19.94
C PRO A 439 -7.80 0.50 -20.54
N TYR A 440 -8.12 1.47 -19.69
CA TYR A 440 -8.29 2.86 -20.09
C TYR A 440 -7.00 3.65 -19.87
N GLU A 441 -6.83 4.68 -20.69
CA GLU A 441 -5.71 5.61 -20.55
C GLU A 441 -5.72 6.28 -19.17
N THR A 442 -4.56 6.52 -18.57
CA THR A 442 -4.45 7.06 -17.22
C THR A 442 -3.24 7.99 -17.07
N GLN A 443 -3.39 9.02 -16.26
CA GLN A 443 -2.29 9.88 -15.83
C GLN A 443 -1.93 9.67 -14.34
N ALA A 444 -2.60 8.73 -13.67
CA ALA A 444 -2.35 8.35 -12.28
C ALA A 444 -1.39 7.14 -12.16
N ASN A 445 -1.21 6.62 -10.96
CA ASN A 445 -0.42 5.43 -10.69
C ASN A 445 -1.25 4.14 -10.61
N TYR A 446 -2.31 4.08 -11.37
CA TYR A 446 -3.19 2.92 -11.53
C TYR A 446 -3.85 2.94 -12.90
N VAL A 447 -4.36 1.79 -13.29
CA VAL A 447 -5.12 1.60 -14.52
C VAL A 447 -6.52 1.11 -14.15
N MET A 448 -7.55 1.81 -14.62
CA MET A 448 -8.92 1.30 -14.60
C MET A 448 -9.12 0.43 -15.83
N CYS A 449 -9.66 -0.77 -15.62
CA CYS A 449 -9.97 -1.71 -16.71
C CYS A 449 -11.43 -2.12 -16.63
N ARG A 450 -12.13 -2.15 -17.78
CA ARG A 450 -13.39 -2.87 -17.90
C ARG A 450 -13.09 -4.36 -18.06
N VAL A 451 -13.94 -5.19 -17.47
CA VAL A 451 -13.84 -6.66 -17.51
C VAL A 451 -14.99 -7.22 -18.36
N ASP A 452 -14.69 -8.09 -19.30
CA ASP A 452 -15.68 -8.79 -20.13
C ASP A 452 -15.65 -10.30 -19.84
N GLY A 453 -16.76 -10.97 -20.03
CA GLY A 453 -16.87 -12.43 -19.93
C GLY A 453 -16.97 -13.01 -18.50
N MET A 454 -16.67 -12.20 -17.47
CA MET A 454 -16.83 -12.57 -16.06
C MET A 454 -17.12 -11.34 -15.19
N THR A 455 -17.55 -11.52 -13.96
CA THR A 455 -17.72 -10.40 -13.03
C THR A 455 -16.39 -9.94 -12.47
N ALA A 456 -16.30 -8.67 -12.08
CA ALA A 456 -15.11 -8.15 -11.40
C ALA A 456 -14.85 -8.83 -10.05
N GLU A 457 -15.91 -9.26 -9.35
CA GLU A 457 -15.78 -10.04 -8.11
C GLU A 457 -15.14 -11.41 -8.39
N GLU A 458 -15.59 -12.11 -9.44
CA GLU A 458 -15.00 -13.38 -9.85
C GLU A 458 -13.51 -13.22 -10.23
N LEU A 459 -13.17 -12.18 -10.99
CA LEU A 459 -11.79 -11.89 -11.32
C LEU A 459 -10.96 -11.60 -10.06
N CYS A 460 -11.47 -10.79 -9.11
CA CYS A 460 -10.78 -10.53 -7.84
C CYS A 460 -10.54 -11.81 -7.04
N CYS A 461 -11.50 -12.72 -6.99
CA CYS A 461 -11.35 -14.02 -6.32
C CYS A 461 -10.25 -14.86 -6.99
N LYS A 462 -10.31 -15.04 -8.31
CA LYS A 462 -9.30 -15.80 -9.07
C LYS A 462 -7.89 -15.23 -8.92
N MET A 463 -7.76 -13.91 -8.90
CA MET A 463 -6.47 -13.25 -8.69
C MET A 463 -5.96 -13.43 -7.25
N LEU A 464 -6.87 -13.40 -6.26
CA LEU A 464 -6.50 -13.65 -4.87
C LEU A 464 -6.01 -15.08 -4.65
N ASP A 465 -6.62 -16.08 -5.31
CA ASP A 465 -6.15 -17.48 -5.29
C ASP A 465 -4.72 -17.60 -5.87
N LYS A 466 -4.35 -16.70 -6.79
CA LYS A 466 -2.98 -16.55 -7.34
C LYS A 466 -2.09 -15.60 -6.52
N LYS A 467 -2.49 -15.21 -5.31
CA LYS A 467 -1.77 -14.30 -4.40
C LYS A 467 -1.66 -12.85 -4.88
N PHE A 468 -2.62 -12.38 -5.70
CA PHE A 468 -2.73 -10.98 -6.10
C PHE A 468 -4.03 -10.37 -5.56
N ILE A 469 -3.93 -9.25 -4.86
CA ILE A 469 -5.13 -8.48 -4.49
C ILE A 469 -5.31 -7.29 -5.42
N ILE A 470 -6.46 -7.22 -6.11
CA ILE A 470 -6.86 -6.16 -7.03
C ILE A 470 -8.15 -5.50 -6.57
N LYS A 471 -8.46 -4.29 -7.04
CA LYS A 471 -9.60 -3.51 -6.56
C LYS A 471 -10.82 -3.64 -7.46
N ASN A 472 -11.91 -4.19 -6.95
CA ASN A 472 -13.23 -4.14 -7.61
C ASN A 472 -13.80 -2.72 -7.55
N LEU A 473 -14.26 -2.19 -8.70
CA LEU A 473 -14.85 -0.86 -8.84
C LEU A 473 -16.33 -0.91 -9.26
N THR A 474 -16.88 -2.06 -9.58
CA THR A 474 -18.20 -2.23 -10.21
C THR A 474 -19.31 -1.52 -9.43
N HIS A 475 -19.39 -1.75 -8.13
CA HIS A 475 -20.40 -1.11 -7.29
C HIS A 475 -20.19 0.40 -7.16
N LYS A 476 -18.94 0.84 -7.19
CA LYS A 476 -18.59 2.25 -7.09
C LYS A 476 -18.97 3.03 -8.33
N ILE A 477 -18.78 2.46 -9.51
CA ILE A 477 -19.14 3.07 -10.81
C ILE A 477 -20.65 2.97 -11.04
N GLY A 478 -21.23 1.78 -10.85
CA GLY A 478 -22.67 1.56 -10.84
C GLY A 478 -23.38 1.83 -12.17
N ASN A 479 -22.71 1.59 -13.32
CA ASN A 479 -23.25 1.77 -14.67
C ASN A 479 -23.67 0.46 -15.35
N GLY A 480 -23.68 -0.65 -14.60
CA GLY A 480 -24.07 -1.97 -15.10
C GLY A 480 -22.97 -2.73 -15.85
N LYS A 481 -21.75 -2.23 -15.86
CA LYS A 481 -20.55 -2.89 -16.41
C LYS A 481 -19.57 -3.25 -15.29
N GLU A 482 -18.69 -4.19 -15.58
CA GLU A 482 -17.71 -4.70 -14.63
C GLU A 482 -16.38 -3.96 -14.75
N TYR A 483 -15.81 -3.55 -13.61
CA TYR A 483 -14.55 -2.79 -13.59
C TYR A 483 -13.65 -3.21 -12.45
N VAL A 484 -12.35 -3.20 -12.75
CA VAL A 484 -11.28 -3.32 -11.74
C VAL A 484 -10.30 -2.15 -11.85
N ARG A 485 -9.57 -1.90 -10.77
CA ARG A 485 -8.43 -0.97 -10.76
C ARG A 485 -7.20 -1.73 -10.33
N LEU A 486 -6.13 -1.56 -11.11
CA LEU A 486 -4.83 -2.18 -10.92
C LEU A 486 -3.81 -1.08 -10.62
N ALA A 487 -3.12 -1.14 -9.49
CA ALA A 487 -2.00 -0.25 -9.22
C ALA A 487 -0.86 -0.53 -10.22
N VAL A 488 -0.09 0.49 -10.58
CA VAL A 488 1.16 0.31 -11.32
C VAL A 488 2.26 0.06 -10.30
N ARG A 489 2.94 -1.09 -10.40
CA ARG A 489 4.04 -1.49 -9.54
C ARG A 489 5.35 -1.54 -10.32
N ASP A 490 6.38 -2.14 -9.76
CA ASP A 490 7.62 -2.36 -10.50
C ASP A 490 7.44 -3.38 -11.63
N GLU A 491 8.46 -3.50 -12.47
CA GLU A 491 8.40 -4.35 -13.66
C GLU A 491 8.16 -5.83 -13.32
N ASN A 492 8.76 -6.34 -12.24
CA ASN A 492 8.63 -7.74 -11.84
C ASN A 492 7.21 -8.06 -11.41
N ASP A 493 6.65 -7.25 -10.50
CA ASP A 493 5.29 -7.42 -10.01
C ASP A 493 4.26 -7.23 -11.14
N ASN A 494 4.45 -6.22 -12.01
CA ASN A 494 3.58 -5.98 -13.15
C ASN A 494 3.58 -7.18 -14.11
N ASN A 495 4.76 -7.75 -14.42
CA ASN A 495 4.86 -8.94 -15.28
C ASN A 495 4.20 -10.16 -14.65
N ALA A 496 4.44 -10.41 -13.35
CA ALA A 496 3.82 -11.52 -12.65
C ALA A 496 2.28 -11.41 -12.64
N LEU A 497 1.73 -10.19 -12.49
CA LEU A 497 0.28 -9.98 -12.60
C LEU A 497 -0.23 -10.27 -14.03
N ILE A 498 0.48 -9.80 -15.05
CA ILE A 498 0.12 -10.03 -16.47
C ILE A 498 0.12 -11.54 -16.78
N ASP A 499 1.13 -12.27 -16.32
CA ASP A 499 1.22 -13.71 -16.52
C ASP A 499 0.02 -14.41 -15.85
N ALA A 500 -0.28 -14.05 -14.60
CA ALA A 500 -1.43 -14.60 -13.87
C ALA A 500 -2.79 -14.27 -14.53
N LEU A 501 -2.93 -13.07 -15.12
CA LEU A 501 -4.14 -12.68 -15.87
C LEU A 501 -4.26 -13.49 -17.18
N ASN A 502 -3.18 -13.72 -17.89
CA ASN A 502 -3.18 -14.51 -19.14
C ASN A 502 -3.51 -15.98 -18.91
N GLU A 503 -3.17 -16.54 -17.76
CA GLU A 503 -3.57 -17.92 -17.40
C GLU A 503 -5.09 -18.08 -17.20
N LEU A 504 -5.83 -16.98 -17.06
CA LEU A 504 -7.30 -16.98 -16.92
C LEU A 504 -8.02 -16.72 -18.25
N ALA A 505 -7.29 -16.44 -19.35
CA ALA A 505 -7.81 -16.06 -20.67
C ALA A 505 -8.40 -17.24 -21.48
#